data_8e0351dd8d0585937bf876bfa0e27d18
#
_entry.id   8e0351dd8d0585937bf876bfa0e27d18
#
_cell.length_a   1.000
_cell.length_b   1.000
_cell.length_c   1.000
_cell.angle_alpha   90.00
_cell.angle_beta   90.00
_cell.angle_gamma   90.00
#
_symmetry.space_group_name_H-M   'P 1'
#
loop_
_entity.id
_entity.type
_entity.pdbx_description
1 polymer ?
#
loop_
_entity_poly.entity_id
_entity_poly.type
_entity_poly.pdbx_seq_one_letter_code
_entity_poly.pdbx_strand_id
1 'polypeptide(L)' 'MDLLTYLRRFEPEELVHIGGNTYATRTHDSLKISNGKWCWWSRNIGGTTALDYLTRVEGFS' A
#
# COMPACT_ATOMS: atom_id res chain seq x y z
N MET A 1 0.59 -5.35 11.43
CA MET A 1 0.72 -3.93 11.02
C MET A 1 0.08 -3.76 9.65
N ASP A 2 -0.77 -2.79 9.48
CA ASP A 2 -1.34 -2.53 8.17
C ASP A 2 -0.35 -1.78 7.28
N LEU A 3 -0.63 -1.75 5.98
CA LEU A 3 0.31 -1.15 5.02
C LEU A 3 0.49 0.34 5.24
N LEU A 4 -0.58 1.06 5.55
CA LEU A 4 -0.49 2.51 5.77
C LEU A 4 0.46 2.83 6.92
N THR A 5 0.32 2.12 8.04
CA THR A 5 1.19 2.31 9.20
C THR A 5 2.64 1.97 8.85
N TYR A 6 2.84 0.86 8.14
CA TYR A 6 4.17 0.45 7.73
C TYR A 6 4.85 1.51 6.87
N LEU A 7 4.18 1.98 5.83
CA LEU A 7 4.76 2.98 4.93
C LEU A 7 5.01 4.31 5.63
N ARG A 8 4.06 4.72 6.49
CA ARG A 8 4.20 5.98 7.22
C ARG A 8 5.43 5.95 8.13
N ARG A 9 5.75 4.77 8.65
CA ARG A 9 6.86 4.61 9.59
C ARG A 9 8.20 4.40 8.88
N PHE A 10 8.23 3.59 7.83
CA PHE A 10 9.48 3.17 7.20
C PHE A 10 9.73 3.82 5.84
N GLU A 11 8.70 4.15 5.12
CA GLU A 11 8.83 4.72 3.77
C GLU A 11 7.80 5.84 3.57
N PRO A 12 7.85 6.89 4.38
CA PRO A 12 6.84 7.96 4.31
C PRO A 12 6.80 8.66 2.96
N GLU A 13 7.91 8.69 2.23
CA GLU A 13 7.99 9.32 0.91
C GLU A 13 7.18 8.57 -0.15
N GLU A 14 6.82 7.30 0.13
CA GLU A 14 5.98 6.54 -0.78
C GLU A 14 4.51 6.92 -0.70
N LEU A 15 4.10 7.55 0.41
CA LEU A 15 2.69 7.86 0.60
C LEU A 15 2.30 9.14 -0.12
N VAL A 16 1.27 9.03 -0.97
CA VAL A 16 0.67 10.18 -1.65
C VAL A 16 -0.79 10.21 -1.24
N HIS A 17 -1.19 11.26 -0.54
CA HIS A 17 -2.58 11.41 -0.10
C HIS A 17 -3.43 11.87 -1.28
N ILE A 18 -4.44 11.07 -1.62
CA ILE A 18 -5.30 11.36 -2.75
C ILE A 18 -6.56 12.12 -2.32
N GLY A 19 -7.15 11.72 -1.19
CA GLY A 19 -8.33 12.37 -0.66
C GLY A 19 -8.97 11.53 0.42
N GLY A 20 -9.61 12.19 1.40
CA GLY A 20 -10.24 11.49 2.51
C GLY A 20 -9.26 10.55 3.20
N ASN A 21 -9.60 9.27 3.24
CA ASN A 21 -8.77 8.24 3.84
C ASN A 21 -8.01 7.41 2.79
N THR A 22 -7.89 7.93 1.57
CA THR A 22 -7.28 7.18 0.48
C THR A 22 -5.88 7.68 0.18
N TYR A 23 -4.95 6.75 0.04
CA TYR A 23 -3.55 7.04 -0.28
C TYR A 23 -3.12 6.17 -1.45
N ALA A 24 -2.07 6.59 -2.13
CA ALA A 24 -1.42 5.80 -3.17
C ALA A 24 0.06 5.73 -2.85
N THR A 25 0.79 4.87 -3.57
CA THR A 25 2.24 4.83 -3.45
C THR A 25 2.88 5.47 -4.68
N ARG A 26 4.05 6.08 -4.50
CA ARG A 26 4.75 6.70 -5.61
C ARG A 26 5.26 5.68 -6.62
N THR A 27 5.82 4.59 -6.11
CA THR A 27 6.41 3.56 -6.96
C THR A 27 5.35 2.77 -7.70
N HIS A 28 4.20 2.55 -7.06
CA HIS A 28 3.09 1.80 -7.63
C HIS A 28 1.85 2.69 -7.64
N ASP A 29 1.76 3.58 -8.63
CA ASP A 29 0.73 4.61 -8.64
C ASP A 29 -0.70 4.07 -8.76
N SER A 30 -0.87 2.84 -9.25
CA SER A 30 -2.19 2.21 -9.29
C SER A 30 -2.54 1.45 -8.02
N LEU A 31 -1.62 1.39 -7.05
CA LEU A 31 -1.89 0.78 -5.75
C LEU A 31 -2.54 1.82 -4.84
N LYS A 32 -3.69 1.49 -4.31
CA LYS A 32 -4.47 2.39 -3.45
C LYS A 32 -4.61 1.78 -2.06
N ILE A 33 -4.58 2.63 -1.05
CA ILE A 33 -4.73 2.23 0.35
C ILE A 33 -5.90 2.99 0.93
N SER A 34 -6.86 2.29 1.50
CA SER A 34 -8.04 2.91 2.08
C SER A 34 -8.60 2.03 3.20
N ASN A 35 -8.96 2.65 4.33
CA ASN A 35 -9.61 1.97 5.45
C ASN A 35 -8.88 0.71 5.92
N GLY A 36 -7.56 0.78 5.99
CA GLY A 36 -6.75 -0.34 6.46
C GLY A 36 -6.56 -1.45 5.44
N LYS A 37 -7.05 -1.25 4.22
CA LYS A 37 -6.91 -2.23 3.14
C LYS A 37 -6.14 -1.60 2.00
N TRP A 38 -5.51 -2.43 1.18
CA TRP A 38 -4.84 -1.94 -0.01
C TRP A 38 -5.19 -2.81 -1.21
N CYS A 39 -5.13 -2.23 -2.39
CA CYS A 39 -5.40 -2.93 -3.63
C CYS A 39 -4.51 -2.38 -4.73
N TRP A 40 -3.83 -3.28 -5.43
CA TRP A 40 -2.99 -2.90 -6.57
C TRP A 40 -3.74 -3.25 -7.85
N TRP A 41 -4.39 -2.27 -8.42
CA TRP A 41 -5.31 -2.45 -9.53
C TRP A 41 -4.65 -3.03 -10.78
N SER A 42 -3.41 -2.63 -11.07
CA SER A 42 -2.68 -3.12 -12.23
C SER A 42 -2.49 -4.62 -12.23
N ARG A 43 -2.37 -5.21 -11.04
CA ARG A 43 -2.12 -6.65 -10.89
C ARG A 43 -3.30 -7.38 -10.29
N ASN A 44 -4.36 -6.66 -9.95
CA ASN A 44 -5.54 -7.22 -9.32
C ASN A 44 -5.19 -8.02 -8.04
N ILE A 45 -4.34 -7.43 -7.23
CA ILE A 45 -3.87 -8.01 -5.97
C ILE A 45 -4.27 -7.07 -4.84
N GLY A 46 -4.68 -7.63 -3.72
CA GLY A 46 -5.04 -6.84 -2.56
C GLY A 46 -4.74 -7.55 -1.27
N GLY A 47 -4.86 -6.83 -0.18
CA GLY A 47 -4.64 -7.37 1.15
C GLY A 47 -4.90 -6.33 2.22
N THR A 48 -4.59 -6.68 3.46
CA THR A 48 -4.84 -5.80 4.60
C THR A 48 -3.58 -5.52 5.41
N THR A 49 -2.54 -6.32 5.28
CA THR A 49 -1.34 -6.18 6.11
C THR A 49 -0.14 -5.77 5.28
N ALA A 50 0.87 -5.20 5.97
CA ALA A 50 2.14 -4.89 5.32
C ALA A 50 2.84 -6.16 4.84
N LEU A 51 2.67 -7.28 5.55
CA LEU A 51 3.26 -8.54 5.14
C LEU A 51 2.72 -8.99 3.79
N ASP A 52 1.41 -8.87 3.59
CA ASP A 52 0.81 -9.18 2.30
C ASP A 52 1.40 -8.33 1.19
N TYR A 53 1.59 -7.04 1.45
CA TYR A 53 2.20 -6.13 0.49
C TYR A 53 3.62 -6.55 0.16
N LEU A 54 4.42 -6.85 1.18
CA LEU A 54 5.81 -7.22 0.97
C LEU A 54 5.93 -8.51 0.17
N THR A 55 5.06 -9.48 0.42
CA THR A 55 5.13 -10.76 -0.29
C THR A 55 4.51 -10.70 -1.68
N ARG A 56 3.39 -10.01 -1.83
CA ARG A 56 2.64 -10.02 -3.09
C ARG A 56 3.07 -8.95 -4.08
N VAL A 57 3.52 -7.81 -3.58
CA VAL A 57 3.91 -6.69 -4.44
C VAL A 57 5.42 -6.61 -4.59
N GLU A 58 6.15 -6.66 -3.48
CA GLU A 58 7.62 -6.52 -3.48
C GLU A 58 8.34 -7.85 -3.73
N GLY A 59 7.65 -8.97 -3.62
CA GLY A 59 8.23 -10.26 -3.92
C GLY A 59 9.08 -10.88 -2.83
N PHE A 60 8.97 -10.41 -1.61
CA PHE A 60 9.66 -11.04 -0.49
C PHE A 60 8.96 -12.34 -0.11
N SER A 61 9.72 -13.30 0.32
CA SER A 61 9.17 -14.59 0.76
C SER A 61 9.44 -14.85 2.23
#